data_6a0a4bf6910db255b9be8928b0bacfe2
#
_entry.id   6a0a4bf6910db255b9be8928b0bacfe2
#
_cell.length_a   1.000
_cell.length_b   1.000
_cell.length_c   1.000
_cell.angle_alpha   90.00
_cell.angle_beta   90.00
_cell.angle_gamma   90.00
#
_symmetry.space_group_name_H-M   'P 1'
#
loop_
_entity.id
_entity.type
_entity.pdbx_description
1 polymer ?
#
loop_
_entity_poly.entity_id
_entity_poly.type
_entity_poly.pdbx_seq_one_letter_code
_entity_poly.pdbx_strand_id
1 'polypeptide(L)'
;ISDAVRLEVKPEHRKKIGICGAGGIVDGAHLPAYKKAGLEVVAIFDTDNAKAKDVAARHGIPKVYATLAELLADPQVEIVDIAVPAVAQPEIFAQVAAAKKHILAQKPLATTVATGELMVKQAKDAGIVAAVNQQLRFEEGVAAAHKMVELGWIGTVSNFSINVNLMTPWELWPWAKDLERL
;
A
#
# COMPACT_ATOMS: atom_id res chain seq x y z
N ILE A 1 -14.31 -2.96 -22.40
CA ILE A 1 -13.92 -2.20 -21.18
C ILE A 1 -13.50 -3.18 -20.08
N SER A 2 -14.24 -4.27 -19.79
CA SER A 2 -13.92 -5.22 -18.73
C SER A 2 -12.48 -5.74 -18.80
N ASP A 3 -12.01 -6.15 -19.96
CA ASP A 3 -10.63 -6.64 -20.14
C ASP A 3 -9.59 -5.52 -20.10
N ALA A 4 -9.97 -4.30 -20.50
CA ALA A 4 -9.08 -3.14 -20.50
C ALA A 4 -8.82 -2.56 -19.10
N VAL A 5 -9.68 -2.87 -18.14
CA VAL A 5 -9.55 -2.42 -16.72
C VAL A 5 -9.14 -3.55 -15.77
N ARG A 6 -8.96 -4.76 -16.30
CA ARG A 6 -8.52 -5.91 -15.53
C ARG A 6 -7.04 -5.78 -15.19
N LEU A 7 -6.75 -5.73 -13.90
CA LEU A 7 -5.37 -5.68 -13.42
C LEU A 7 -4.85 -7.10 -13.22
N GLU A 8 -3.93 -7.51 -14.08
CA GLU A 8 -3.18 -8.76 -13.90
C GLU A 8 -1.70 -8.44 -13.74
N VAL A 9 -1.11 -8.95 -12.66
CA VAL A 9 0.34 -8.86 -12.48
C VAL A 9 0.98 -9.98 -13.31
N LYS A 10 1.66 -9.58 -14.39
CA LYS A 10 2.37 -10.54 -15.24
C LYS A 10 3.45 -11.27 -14.44
N PRO A 11 3.73 -12.56 -14.72
CA PRO A 11 4.71 -13.35 -13.98
C PRO A 11 6.07 -12.66 -13.81
N GLU A 12 6.57 -12.01 -14.86
CA GLU A 12 7.86 -11.30 -14.87
C GLU A 12 7.90 -10.06 -13.95
N HIS A 13 6.74 -9.54 -13.54
CA HIS A 13 6.62 -8.41 -12.61
C HIS A 13 6.28 -8.82 -11.19
N ARG A 14 6.13 -10.12 -10.92
CA ARG A 14 5.85 -10.62 -9.58
C ARG A 14 7.11 -10.53 -8.73
N LYS A 15 6.98 -9.78 -7.64
CA LYS A 15 8.05 -9.54 -6.67
C LYS A 15 7.64 -10.08 -5.32
N LYS A 16 8.60 -10.55 -4.53
CA LYS A 16 8.38 -11.02 -3.17
C LYS A 16 8.19 -9.85 -2.22
N ILE A 17 7.16 -9.93 -1.39
CA ILE A 17 6.68 -8.83 -0.56
C ILE A 17 7.09 -9.06 0.89
N GLY A 18 7.70 -8.05 1.51
CA GLY A 18 7.78 -7.89 2.94
C GLY A 18 6.76 -6.85 3.42
N ILE A 19 6.14 -7.06 4.56
CA ILE A 19 5.14 -6.15 5.11
C ILE A 19 5.68 -5.45 6.36
N CYS A 20 5.54 -4.13 6.41
CA CYS A 20 5.76 -3.33 7.60
C CYS A 20 4.43 -2.81 8.13
N GLY A 21 4.02 -3.36 9.27
CA GLY A 21 2.71 -3.17 9.89
C GLY A 21 1.84 -4.44 9.84
N ALA A 22 1.16 -4.76 10.94
CA ALA A 22 0.25 -5.89 11.06
C ALA A 22 -1.16 -5.44 11.48
N GLY A 23 -1.56 -4.24 11.04
CA GLY A 23 -2.86 -3.66 11.35
C GLY A 23 -4.04 -4.31 10.62
N GLY A 24 -5.25 -3.89 10.97
CA GLY A 24 -6.49 -4.44 10.39
C GLY A 24 -6.57 -4.31 8.88
N ILE A 25 -5.94 -3.29 8.27
CA ILE A 25 -5.92 -3.14 6.80
C ILE A 25 -5.03 -4.22 6.14
N VAL A 26 -3.93 -4.60 6.79
CA VAL A 26 -3.06 -5.68 6.30
C VAL A 26 -3.78 -7.01 6.39
N ASP A 27 -4.34 -7.30 7.56
CA ASP A 27 -5.03 -8.55 7.85
C ASP A 27 -6.30 -8.75 7.01
N GLY A 28 -7.15 -7.70 6.94
CA GLY A 28 -8.46 -7.78 6.30
C GLY A 28 -8.49 -7.47 4.80
N ALA A 29 -7.46 -6.81 4.26
CA ALA A 29 -7.47 -6.39 2.87
C ALA A 29 -6.19 -6.76 2.10
N HIS A 30 -4.99 -6.35 2.55
CA HIS A 30 -3.78 -6.54 1.76
C HIS A 30 -3.45 -8.03 1.58
N LEU A 31 -3.38 -8.79 2.68
CA LEU A 31 -3.02 -10.21 2.63
C LEU A 31 -4.03 -11.05 1.84
N PRO A 32 -5.36 -10.87 2.02
CA PRO A 32 -6.35 -11.53 1.15
C PRO A 32 -6.19 -11.16 -0.33
N ALA A 33 -5.90 -9.88 -0.64
CA ALA A 33 -5.70 -9.43 -2.01
C ALA A 33 -4.44 -10.04 -2.64
N TYR A 34 -3.32 -10.06 -1.92
CA TYR A 34 -2.08 -10.69 -2.38
C TYR A 34 -2.27 -12.18 -2.65
N LYS A 35 -2.94 -12.88 -1.73
CA LYS A 35 -3.27 -14.31 -1.92
C LYS A 35 -4.14 -14.53 -3.17
N LYS A 36 -5.18 -13.71 -3.36
CA LYS A 36 -6.05 -13.78 -4.53
C LYS A 36 -5.30 -13.51 -5.83
N ALA A 37 -4.32 -12.58 -5.80
CA ALA A 37 -3.50 -12.23 -6.96
C ALA A 37 -2.33 -13.19 -7.19
N GLY A 38 -2.11 -14.18 -6.33
CA GLY A 38 -0.98 -15.11 -6.40
C GLY A 38 0.37 -14.42 -6.16
N LEU A 39 0.38 -13.37 -5.34
CA LEU A 39 1.59 -12.67 -4.92
C LEU A 39 2.11 -13.25 -3.61
N GLU A 40 3.42 -13.41 -3.53
CA GLU A 40 4.10 -14.06 -2.40
C GLU A 40 4.49 -13.04 -1.33
N VAL A 41 3.95 -13.20 -0.12
CA VAL A 41 4.38 -12.47 1.07
C VAL A 41 5.34 -13.34 1.85
N VAL A 42 6.61 -12.94 1.93
CA VAL A 42 7.70 -13.74 2.52
C VAL A 42 8.06 -13.34 3.93
N ALA A 43 7.72 -12.12 4.34
CA ALA A 43 8.10 -11.60 5.64
C ALA A 43 7.11 -10.54 6.15
N ILE A 44 7.04 -10.40 7.47
CA ILE A 44 6.28 -9.34 8.14
C ILE A 44 7.05 -8.81 9.35
N PHE A 45 6.88 -7.52 9.61
CA PHE A 45 7.36 -6.81 10.80
C PHE A 45 6.26 -5.90 11.33
N ASP A 46 6.12 -5.83 12.63
CA ASP A 46 5.35 -4.81 13.35
C ASP A 46 6.09 -4.51 14.66
N THR A 47 5.96 -3.30 15.18
CA THR A 47 6.48 -2.93 16.51
C THR A 47 5.86 -3.78 17.63
N ASP A 48 4.62 -4.24 17.42
CA ASP A 48 3.99 -5.28 18.22
C ASP A 48 4.28 -6.66 17.58
N ASN A 49 5.37 -7.28 18.05
CA ASN A 49 5.81 -8.59 17.54
C ASN A 49 4.77 -9.72 17.76
N ALA A 50 3.96 -9.64 18.81
CA ALA A 50 2.91 -10.62 19.07
C ALA A 50 1.83 -10.54 17.99
N LYS A 51 1.44 -9.34 17.64
CA LYS A 51 0.49 -9.07 16.55
C LYS A 51 1.04 -9.52 15.19
N ALA A 52 2.31 -9.25 14.89
CA ALA A 52 2.94 -9.72 13.67
C ALA A 52 2.93 -11.25 13.57
N LYS A 53 3.24 -11.96 14.67
CA LYS A 53 3.19 -13.43 14.74
C LYS A 53 1.78 -13.98 14.53
N ASP A 54 0.78 -13.37 15.13
CA ASP A 54 -0.61 -13.79 14.97
C ASP A 54 -1.09 -13.65 13.52
N VAL A 55 -0.83 -12.49 12.90
CA VAL A 55 -1.15 -12.26 11.48
C VAL A 55 -0.39 -13.23 10.57
N ALA A 56 0.90 -13.43 10.83
CA ALA A 56 1.72 -14.36 10.05
C ALA A 56 1.18 -15.80 10.12
N ALA A 57 0.79 -16.26 11.31
CA ALA A 57 0.23 -17.60 11.48
C ALA A 57 -1.08 -17.78 10.71
N ARG A 58 -1.99 -16.78 10.76
CA ARG A 58 -3.27 -16.85 10.05
C ARG A 58 -3.13 -16.84 8.52
N HIS A 59 -2.13 -16.16 8.00
CA HIS A 59 -1.94 -16.01 6.56
C HIS A 59 -0.82 -16.86 5.97
N GLY A 60 -0.10 -17.62 6.81
CA GLY A 60 0.99 -18.50 6.37
C GLY A 60 2.25 -17.76 5.94
N ILE A 61 2.54 -16.59 6.54
CA ILE A 61 3.77 -15.84 6.25
C ILE A 61 4.95 -16.53 6.94
N PRO A 62 6.00 -16.93 6.20
CA PRO A 62 7.04 -17.80 6.74
C PRO A 62 7.99 -17.12 7.73
N LYS A 63 8.17 -15.79 7.64
CA LYS A 63 9.15 -15.07 8.45
C LYS A 63 8.51 -13.90 9.19
N VAL A 64 8.77 -13.82 10.49
CA VAL A 64 8.42 -12.67 11.33
C VAL A 64 9.69 -12.08 11.90
N TYR A 65 9.98 -10.86 11.56
CA TYR A 65 11.17 -10.15 12.05
C TYR A 65 10.87 -9.32 13.28
N ALA A 66 11.86 -9.21 14.18
CA ALA A 66 11.74 -8.41 15.39
C ALA A 66 12.00 -6.92 15.12
N THR A 67 12.74 -6.61 14.06
CA THR A 67 13.11 -5.25 13.67
C THR A 67 12.90 -5.02 12.17
N LEU A 68 12.66 -3.76 11.80
CA LEU A 68 12.60 -3.36 10.39
C LEU A 68 13.94 -3.64 9.69
N ALA A 69 15.06 -3.42 10.37
CA ALA A 69 16.39 -3.65 9.81
C ALA A 69 16.61 -5.11 9.40
N GLU A 70 16.12 -6.07 10.19
CA GLU A 70 16.18 -7.50 9.84
C GLU A 70 15.33 -7.82 8.61
N LEU A 71 14.11 -7.25 8.52
CA LEU A 71 13.26 -7.41 7.33
C LEU A 71 13.94 -6.84 6.09
N LEU A 72 14.56 -5.66 6.20
CA LEU A 72 15.25 -5.01 5.09
C LEU A 72 16.52 -5.73 4.67
N ALA A 73 17.19 -6.43 5.59
CA ALA A 73 18.37 -7.24 5.31
C ALA A 73 18.04 -8.56 4.58
N ASP A 74 16.78 -9.00 4.59
CA ASP A 74 16.37 -10.22 3.87
C ASP A 74 16.45 -10.02 2.36
N PRO A 75 17.33 -10.76 1.64
CA PRO A 75 17.45 -10.65 0.19
C PRO A 75 16.20 -11.12 -0.57
N GLN A 76 15.33 -11.90 0.07
CA GLN A 76 14.07 -12.32 -0.55
C GLN A 76 13.01 -11.21 -0.58
N VAL A 77 13.12 -10.20 0.28
CA VAL A 77 12.21 -9.05 0.25
C VAL A 77 12.63 -8.12 -0.89
N GLU A 78 11.80 -7.97 -1.90
CA GLU A 78 12.04 -7.09 -3.05
C GLU A 78 11.19 -5.82 -2.99
N ILE A 79 9.96 -5.93 -2.47
CA ILE A 79 9.02 -4.83 -2.25
C ILE A 79 8.67 -4.80 -0.76
N VAL A 80 8.60 -3.60 -0.18
CA VAL A 80 8.06 -3.41 1.17
C VAL A 80 6.71 -2.70 1.07
N ASP A 81 5.67 -3.38 1.57
CA ASP A 81 4.35 -2.78 1.81
C ASP A 81 4.38 -2.07 3.17
N ILE A 82 4.39 -0.74 3.15
CA ILE A 82 4.42 0.11 4.34
C ILE A 82 2.98 0.43 4.74
N ALA A 83 2.43 -0.33 5.67
CA ALA A 83 1.03 -0.23 6.11
C ALA A 83 0.92 0.27 7.56
N VAL A 84 1.50 1.44 7.82
CA VAL A 84 1.52 2.11 9.12
C VAL A 84 0.84 3.48 9.05
N PRO A 85 0.51 4.12 10.18
CA PRO A 85 -0.03 5.48 10.19
C PRO A 85 0.88 6.49 9.46
N ALA A 86 0.27 7.50 8.83
CA ALA A 86 0.98 8.47 8.00
C ALA A 86 2.14 9.19 8.70
N VAL A 87 2.02 9.41 10.01
CA VAL A 87 3.06 10.05 10.82
C VAL A 87 4.34 9.20 10.94
N ALA A 88 4.23 7.87 10.85
CA ALA A 88 5.35 6.95 10.94
C ALA A 88 5.95 6.59 9.56
N GLN A 89 5.21 6.83 8.48
CA GLN A 89 5.65 6.44 7.14
C GLN A 89 6.98 7.07 6.69
N PRO A 90 7.26 8.39 6.90
CA PRO A 90 8.44 9.03 6.36
C PRO A 90 9.76 8.40 6.81
N GLU A 91 9.85 8.05 8.10
CA GLU A 91 11.04 7.41 8.67
C GLU A 91 11.25 6.00 8.10
N ILE A 92 10.20 5.20 8.05
CA ILE A 92 10.23 3.84 7.50
C ILE A 92 10.54 3.88 6.02
N PHE A 93 9.92 4.80 5.28
CA PHE A 93 10.15 4.98 3.85
C PHE A 93 11.62 5.28 3.54
N ALA A 94 12.24 6.19 4.31
CA ALA A 94 13.66 6.52 4.15
C ALA A 94 14.56 5.29 4.35
N GLN A 95 14.28 4.46 5.36
CA GLN A 95 15.05 3.23 5.62
C GLN A 95 14.87 2.21 4.49
N VAL A 96 13.64 2.02 3.99
CA VAL A 96 13.34 1.12 2.86
C VAL A 96 14.03 1.59 1.58
N ALA A 97 13.98 2.90 1.30
CA ALA A 97 14.66 3.49 0.15
C ALA A 97 16.20 3.33 0.24
N ALA A 98 16.79 3.54 1.41
CA ALA A 98 18.22 3.32 1.65
C ALA A 98 18.61 1.85 1.44
N ALA A 99 17.74 0.90 1.79
CA ALA A 99 17.93 -0.53 1.53
C ALA A 99 17.67 -0.95 0.07
N LYS A 100 17.38 0.01 -0.82
CA LYS A 100 17.12 -0.23 -2.25
C LYS A 100 15.95 -1.18 -2.54
N LYS A 101 14.98 -1.26 -1.63
CA LYS A 101 13.75 -2.04 -1.85
C LYS A 101 12.69 -1.17 -2.50
N HIS A 102 11.86 -1.75 -3.38
CA HIS A 102 10.68 -1.07 -3.90
C HIS A 102 9.65 -0.84 -2.79
N ILE A 103 8.76 0.13 -2.96
CA ILE A 103 7.81 0.55 -1.92
C ILE A 103 6.38 0.57 -2.46
N LEU A 104 5.47 -0.02 -1.70
CA LEU A 104 4.05 0.31 -1.73
C LEU A 104 3.69 0.98 -0.39
N ALA A 105 3.44 2.28 -0.40
CA ALA A 105 3.11 3.04 0.80
C ALA A 105 1.58 3.16 0.96
N GLN A 106 1.08 3.06 2.19
CA GLN A 106 -0.34 3.28 2.47
C GLN A 106 -0.69 4.77 2.38
N LYS A 107 -1.94 5.05 2.05
CA LYS A 107 -2.48 6.42 2.03
C LYS A 107 -2.84 6.90 3.45
N PRO A 108 -2.74 8.21 3.73
CA PRO A 108 -2.05 9.20 2.90
C PRO A 108 -0.53 9.00 2.96
N LEU A 109 0.19 9.35 1.90
CA LEU A 109 1.65 9.17 1.83
C LEU A 109 2.38 9.88 2.97
N ALA A 110 1.94 11.10 3.28
CA ALA A 110 2.50 11.95 4.32
C ALA A 110 1.42 12.89 4.86
N THR A 111 1.72 13.56 5.97
CA THR A 111 0.83 14.54 6.60
C THR A 111 1.00 15.95 6.02
N THR A 112 2.08 16.21 5.28
CA THR A 112 2.34 17.48 4.59
C THR A 112 2.88 17.24 3.18
N VAL A 113 2.65 18.21 2.29
CA VAL A 113 3.17 18.15 0.92
C VAL A 113 4.70 18.10 0.91
N ALA A 114 5.37 18.95 1.71
CA ALA A 114 6.82 18.99 1.78
C ALA A 114 7.43 17.64 2.18
N THR A 115 6.84 16.95 3.14
CA THR A 115 7.27 15.59 3.53
C THR A 115 7.05 14.61 2.38
N GLY A 116 5.92 14.67 1.69
CA GLY A 116 5.64 13.82 0.53
C GLY A 116 6.65 14.04 -0.61
N GLU A 117 6.99 15.30 -0.90
CA GLU A 117 8.00 15.65 -1.91
C GLU A 117 9.39 15.09 -1.55
N LEU A 118 9.78 15.16 -0.26
CA LEU A 118 11.02 14.56 0.22
C LEU A 118 11.03 13.04 0.01
N MET A 119 9.94 12.34 0.34
CA MET A 119 9.82 10.90 0.13
C MET A 119 9.94 10.53 -1.36
N VAL A 120 9.27 11.28 -2.24
CA VAL A 120 9.39 11.09 -3.70
C VAL A 120 10.84 11.30 -4.17
N LYS A 121 11.52 12.32 -3.65
CA LYS A 121 12.93 12.57 -3.96
C LYS A 121 13.81 11.40 -3.49
N GLN A 122 13.61 10.91 -2.27
CA GLN A 122 14.36 9.75 -1.74
C GLN A 122 14.20 8.51 -2.62
N ALA A 123 12.99 8.21 -3.09
CA ALA A 123 12.75 7.09 -4.00
C ALA A 123 13.50 7.26 -5.33
N LYS A 124 13.47 8.46 -5.91
CA LYS A 124 14.18 8.79 -7.15
C LYS A 124 15.69 8.65 -6.98
N ASP A 125 16.26 9.23 -5.92
CA ASP A 125 17.71 9.19 -5.63
C ASP A 125 18.17 7.75 -5.38
N ALA A 126 17.32 6.94 -4.76
CA ALA A 126 17.59 5.51 -4.53
C ALA A 126 17.46 4.65 -5.80
N GLY A 127 16.83 5.16 -6.86
CA GLY A 127 16.56 4.42 -8.10
C GLY A 127 15.55 3.30 -7.94
N ILE A 128 14.59 3.46 -7.01
CA ILE A 128 13.54 2.48 -6.73
C ILE A 128 12.18 2.93 -7.28
N VAL A 129 11.28 1.97 -7.45
CA VAL A 129 9.86 2.26 -7.71
C VAL A 129 9.16 2.41 -6.38
N ALA A 130 8.46 3.53 -6.20
CA ALA A 130 7.59 3.75 -5.06
C ALA A 130 6.19 4.13 -5.55
N ALA A 131 5.18 3.48 -5.00
CA ALA A 131 3.77 3.72 -5.29
C ALA A 131 2.99 3.98 -4.00
N VAL A 132 1.90 4.74 -4.11
CA VAL A 132 0.95 4.95 -3.01
C VAL A 132 -0.29 4.11 -3.28
N ASN A 133 -0.77 3.40 -2.26
CA ASN A 133 -1.95 2.56 -2.35
C ASN A 133 -3.24 3.40 -2.40
N GLN A 134 -3.45 4.09 -3.51
CA GLN A 134 -4.67 4.85 -3.83
C GLN A 134 -5.70 3.90 -4.47
N GLN A 135 -6.23 2.99 -3.66
CA GLN A 135 -7.03 1.85 -4.11
C GLN A 135 -8.26 2.23 -4.94
N LEU A 136 -8.88 3.38 -4.67
CA LEU A 136 -10.07 3.83 -5.41
C LEU A 136 -9.82 4.03 -6.92
N ARG A 137 -8.58 4.27 -7.33
CA ARG A 137 -8.22 4.36 -8.76
C ARG A 137 -8.51 3.08 -9.52
N PHE A 138 -8.53 1.96 -8.83
CA PHE A 138 -8.65 0.62 -9.40
C PHE A 138 -10.06 0.04 -9.21
N GLU A 139 -10.97 0.79 -8.62
CA GLU A 139 -12.39 0.41 -8.65
C GLU A 139 -12.89 0.35 -10.09
N GLU A 140 -13.68 -0.68 -10.40
CA GLU A 140 -14.11 -0.96 -11.77
C GLU A 140 -14.79 0.24 -12.44
N GLY A 141 -15.67 0.95 -11.70
CA GLY A 141 -16.34 2.15 -12.20
C GLY A 141 -15.39 3.31 -12.47
N VAL A 142 -14.45 3.56 -11.56
CA VAL A 142 -13.44 4.63 -11.70
C VAL A 142 -12.47 4.30 -12.83
N ALA A 143 -11.99 3.07 -12.89
CA ALA A 143 -11.10 2.61 -13.96
C ALA A 143 -11.78 2.65 -15.33
N ALA A 144 -13.07 2.26 -15.41
CA ALA A 144 -13.85 2.35 -16.63
C ALA A 144 -14.03 3.81 -17.09
N ALA A 145 -14.40 4.72 -16.17
CA ALA A 145 -14.52 6.14 -16.48
C ALA A 145 -13.20 6.73 -16.99
N HIS A 146 -12.09 6.43 -16.32
CA HIS A 146 -10.76 6.82 -16.77
C HIS A 146 -10.47 6.32 -18.20
N LYS A 147 -10.78 5.05 -18.48
CA LYS A 147 -10.58 4.47 -19.81
C LYS A 147 -11.44 5.09 -20.88
N MET A 148 -12.67 5.49 -20.57
CA MET A 148 -13.55 6.20 -21.49
C MET A 148 -13.00 7.59 -21.85
N VAL A 149 -12.41 8.31 -20.88
CA VAL A 149 -11.71 9.57 -21.12
C VAL A 149 -10.49 9.35 -22.02
N GLU A 150 -9.67 8.37 -21.68
CA GLU A 150 -8.44 8.03 -22.44
C GLU A 150 -8.72 7.68 -23.90
N LEU A 151 -9.81 6.94 -24.14
CA LEU A 151 -10.26 6.57 -25.49
C LEU A 151 -10.99 7.70 -26.24
N GLY A 152 -11.18 8.86 -25.62
CA GLY A 152 -11.87 9.98 -26.23
C GLY A 152 -13.38 9.81 -26.37
N TRP A 153 -13.99 8.81 -25.73
CA TRP A 153 -15.41 8.48 -25.89
C TRP A 153 -16.35 9.59 -25.40
N ILE A 154 -15.92 10.38 -24.44
CA ILE A 154 -16.70 11.51 -23.88
C ILE A 154 -16.14 12.87 -24.29
N GLY A 155 -15.16 12.91 -25.21
CA GLY A 155 -14.53 14.15 -25.66
C GLY A 155 -13.72 14.84 -24.58
N THR A 156 -13.65 16.17 -24.64
CA THR A 156 -12.95 16.99 -23.65
C THR A 156 -13.77 17.10 -22.36
N VAL A 157 -13.17 16.69 -21.24
CA VAL A 157 -13.81 16.82 -19.92
C VAL A 157 -13.86 18.28 -19.52
N SER A 158 -15.06 18.86 -19.44
CA SER A 158 -15.28 20.25 -19.04
C SER A 158 -15.71 20.38 -17.57
N ASN A 159 -16.32 19.34 -17.01
CA ASN A 159 -16.76 19.33 -15.62
C ASN A 159 -16.68 17.91 -15.04
N PHE A 160 -16.49 17.84 -13.74
CA PHE A 160 -16.34 16.59 -13.02
C PHE A 160 -16.99 16.70 -11.64
N SER A 161 -17.83 15.74 -11.28
CA SER A 161 -18.48 15.67 -9.96
C SER A 161 -18.44 14.25 -9.43
N ILE A 162 -18.03 14.10 -8.18
CA ILE A 162 -18.11 12.83 -7.44
C ILE A 162 -18.93 13.05 -6.17
N ASN A 163 -19.92 12.17 -5.95
CA ASN A 163 -20.64 12.10 -4.70
C ASN A 163 -20.27 10.80 -3.99
N VAL A 164 -19.66 10.90 -2.81
CA VAL A 164 -19.29 9.76 -1.97
C VAL A 164 -20.10 9.80 -0.69
N ASN A 165 -21.02 8.84 -0.52
CA ASN A 165 -21.81 8.69 0.68
C ASN A 165 -21.21 7.56 1.52
N LEU A 166 -20.58 7.90 2.64
CA LEU A 166 -19.99 6.97 3.56
C LEU A 166 -20.77 6.98 4.89
N MET A 167 -21.13 5.82 5.38
CA MET A 167 -21.45 5.68 6.80
C MET A 167 -20.16 5.74 7.59
N THR A 168 -20.15 6.53 8.66
CA THR A 168 -19.02 6.61 9.57
C THR A 168 -18.95 5.35 10.43
N PRO A 169 -18.07 4.40 10.13
CA PRO A 169 -18.03 3.13 10.83
C PRO A 169 -17.18 3.23 12.10
N TRP A 170 -17.58 4.10 13.04
CA TRP A 170 -16.86 4.31 14.30
C TRP A 170 -16.62 3.02 15.11
N GLU A 171 -17.48 2.03 14.91
CA GLU A 171 -17.35 0.72 15.54
C GLU A 171 -16.23 -0.12 14.90
N LEU A 172 -16.10 -0.01 13.56
CA LEU A 172 -15.06 -0.70 12.79
C LEU A 172 -13.70 0.01 12.88
N TRP A 173 -13.73 1.35 12.99
CA TRP A 173 -12.53 2.18 13.03
C TRP A 173 -12.53 3.11 14.26
N PRO A 174 -12.36 2.58 15.48
CA PRO A 174 -12.37 3.39 16.69
C PRO A 174 -11.38 4.55 16.67
N TRP A 175 -10.26 4.40 15.97
CA TRP A 175 -9.24 5.45 15.78
C TRP A 175 -9.79 6.67 15.00
N ALA A 176 -10.81 6.49 14.19
CA ALA A 176 -11.41 7.58 13.42
C ALA A 176 -12.29 8.51 14.27
N LYS A 177 -12.57 8.16 15.53
CA LYS A 177 -13.22 9.06 16.49
C LYS A 177 -12.29 10.18 16.96
N ASP A 178 -11.01 9.97 16.86
CA ASP A 178 -9.96 10.91 17.29
C ASP A 178 -9.45 11.68 16.07
N LEU A 179 -10.19 12.73 15.70
CA LEU A 179 -9.90 13.56 14.53
C LEU A 179 -8.57 14.32 14.64
N GLU A 180 -8.00 14.44 15.84
CA GLU A 180 -6.67 15.06 16.03
C GLU A 180 -5.55 14.19 15.44
N ARG A 181 -5.84 12.93 15.11
CA ARG A 181 -4.87 12.00 14.50
C ARG A 181 -4.92 11.97 12.97
N LEU A 182 -5.87 12.67 12.37
CA LEU A 182 -6.02 12.83 10.94
C LEU A 182 -5.42 14.14 10.46
#